data_b026b1e6045e7b00df99691f645bd900
#
_entry.id   b026b1e6045e7b00df99691f645bd900
#
_cell.length_a   1.000
_cell.length_b   1.000
_cell.length_c   1.000
_cell.angle_alpha   90.00
_cell.angle_beta   90.00
_cell.angle_gamma   90.00
#
_symmetry.space_group_name_H-M   'P 1'
#
loop_
_entity.id
_entity.type
_entity.pdbx_description
1 polymer ?
#
loop_
_entity_poly.entity_id
_entity_poly.type
_entity_poly.pdbx_seq_one_letter_code
_entity_poly.pdbx_strand_id
1 'polypeptide(L)'
;MVYTVTFNPALDYVMRVAHFEPGMTNRTSSEEIQLGGKGINVSCVLKALGVETTALGFVAGFTGRELERSLSERGIRQDFIRLDEGQTRINVKIKGSAETEINAQGPAVSAQALDELMRKLDALGEGDVLVISGSIPASMPDDSYEKLLRRVE
;
A
#
# COMPACT_ATOMS: atom_id res chain seq x y z
N MET A 1 -16.10 2.73 12.82
CA MET A 1 -15.36 3.01 11.57
C MET A 1 -14.46 1.83 11.23
N VAL A 2 -14.07 1.64 9.95
CA VAL A 2 -13.06 0.62 9.59
C VAL A 2 -11.76 1.32 9.22
N TYR A 3 -10.67 0.92 9.83
CA TYR A 3 -9.31 1.40 9.54
C TYR A 3 -8.52 0.27 8.89
N THR A 4 -7.83 0.56 7.81
CA THR A 4 -6.95 -0.41 7.15
C THR A 4 -5.51 0.07 7.23
N VAL A 5 -4.60 -0.77 7.67
CA VAL A 5 -3.17 -0.45 7.74
C VAL A 5 -2.41 -1.21 6.67
N THR A 6 -1.66 -0.47 5.86
CA THR A 6 -0.74 -1.01 4.86
C THR A 6 0.65 -0.42 5.08
N PHE A 7 1.58 -1.19 5.61
CA PHE A 7 2.94 -0.70 5.88
C PHE A 7 3.73 -0.39 4.61
N ASN A 8 3.45 -1.11 3.54
CA ASN A 8 4.21 -0.99 2.29
C ASN A 8 3.27 -0.95 1.07
N PRO A 9 2.49 0.14 0.91
CA PRO A 9 1.62 0.31 -0.25
C PRO A 9 2.44 0.39 -1.55
N ALA A 10 1.78 0.26 -2.68
CA ALA A 10 2.42 0.27 -3.99
C ALA A 10 1.54 0.91 -5.06
N LEU A 11 2.18 1.35 -6.13
CA LEU A 11 1.56 1.44 -7.44
C LEU A 11 1.98 0.19 -8.23
N ASP A 12 1.01 -0.57 -8.71
CA ASP A 12 1.27 -1.74 -9.54
C ASP A 12 1.19 -1.32 -11.01
N TYR A 13 2.34 -1.34 -11.71
CA TYR A 13 2.41 -1.09 -13.14
C TYR A 13 2.21 -2.40 -13.90
N VAL A 14 1.03 -2.58 -14.44
CA VAL A 14 0.62 -3.80 -15.13
C VAL A 14 0.81 -3.63 -16.62
N MET A 15 1.68 -4.44 -17.22
CA MET A 15 1.99 -4.42 -18.65
C MET A 15 1.57 -5.74 -19.31
N ARG A 16 0.91 -5.67 -20.45
CA ARG A 16 0.63 -6.84 -21.27
C ARG A 16 1.68 -6.97 -22.38
N VAL A 17 2.39 -8.08 -22.37
CA VAL A 17 3.44 -8.42 -23.35
C VAL A 17 3.15 -9.82 -23.85
N ALA A 18 2.80 -9.96 -25.14
CA ALA A 18 2.38 -11.26 -25.69
C ALA A 18 3.47 -12.34 -25.53
N HIS A 19 4.72 -11.96 -25.83
CA HIS A 19 5.89 -12.83 -25.69
C HIS A 19 6.99 -12.03 -24.98
N PHE A 20 7.16 -12.28 -23.70
CA PHE A 20 8.21 -11.64 -22.91
C PHE A 20 9.51 -12.47 -23.03
N GLU A 21 10.56 -11.82 -23.54
CA GLU A 21 11.90 -12.42 -23.71
C GLU A 21 12.91 -11.61 -22.90
N PRO A 22 13.51 -12.18 -21.84
CA PRO A 22 14.60 -11.55 -21.10
C PRO A 22 15.80 -11.21 -22.03
N GLY A 23 16.40 -10.04 -21.83
CA GLY A 23 17.54 -9.58 -22.62
C GLY A 23 17.18 -8.96 -23.97
N MET A 24 15.93 -8.95 -24.35
CA MET A 24 15.43 -8.35 -25.59
C MET A 24 14.60 -7.09 -25.34
N THR A 25 14.42 -6.28 -26.38
CA THR A 25 13.44 -5.17 -26.34
C THR A 25 12.03 -5.75 -26.49
N ASN A 26 11.27 -5.70 -25.40
CA ASN A 26 9.86 -6.11 -25.40
C ASN A 26 8.97 -4.86 -25.55
N ARG A 27 7.85 -5.01 -26.27
CA ARG A 27 6.87 -3.94 -26.43
C ARG A 27 5.53 -4.38 -25.85
N THR A 28 4.90 -3.49 -25.10
CA THR A 28 3.59 -3.71 -24.51
C THR A 28 2.50 -3.57 -25.55
N SER A 29 1.42 -4.32 -25.39
CA SER A 29 0.15 -4.10 -26.12
C SER A 29 -0.82 -3.22 -25.32
N SER A 30 -0.66 -3.17 -24.00
CA SER A 30 -1.37 -2.26 -23.11
C SER A 30 -0.65 -2.15 -21.77
N GLU A 31 -0.86 -1.04 -21.09
CA GLU A 31 -0.38 -0.79 -19.74
C GLU A 31 -1.42 -0.06 -18.90
N GLU A 32 -1.40 -0.30 -17.61
CA GLU A 32 -2.25 0.38 -16.62
C GLU A 32 -1.55 0.49 -15.28
N ILE A 33 -1.91 1.52 -14.51
CA ILE A 33 -1.46 1.69 -13.12
C ILE A 33 -2.62 1.33 -12.20
N GLN A 34 -2.40 0.39 -11.30
CA GLN A 34 -3.35 -0.04 -10.27
C GLN A 34 -2.83 0.33 -8.88
N LEU A 35 -3.76 0.58 -7.95
CA LEU A 35 -3.38 0.73 -6.55
C LEU A 35 -3.04 -0.64 -5.98
N GLY A 36 -1.89 -0.72 -5.32
CA GLY A 36 -1.39 -1.92 -4.67
C GLY A 36 -1.26 -1.75 -3.16
N GLY A 37 -1.23 -2.89 -2.47
CA GLY A 37 -1.22 -2.98 -1.02
C GLY A 37 -2.47 -3.67 -0.50
N LYS A 38 -2.27 -4.70 0.33
CA LYS A 38 -3.39 -5.57 0.75
C LYS A 38 -4.45 -4.80 1.54
N GLY A 39 -4.06 -3.94 2.49
CA GLY A 39 -5.01 -3.12 3.23
C GLY A 39 -5.71 -2.08 2.35
N ILE A 40 -5.01 -1.50 1.36
CA ILE A 40 -5.62 -0.60 0.37
C ILE A 40 -6.67 -1.36 -0.46
N ASN A 41 -6.37 -2.58 -0.89
CA ASN A 41 -7.33 -3.40 -1.62
C ASN A 41 -8.59 -3.70 -0.77
N VAL A 42 -8.41 -3.94 0.53
CA VAL A 42 -9.54 -4.08 1.47
C VAL A 42 -10.36 -2.80 1.50
N SER A 43 -9.75 -1.62 1.62
CA SER A 43 -10.47 -0.34 1.56
C SER A 43 -11.23 -0.15 0.26
N CYS A 44 -10.64 -0.50 -0.88
CA CYS A 44 -11.30 -0.41 -2.18
C CYS A 44 -12.54 -1.33 -2.26
N VAL A 45 -12.43 -2.57 -1.78
CA VAL A 45 -13.55 -3.53 -1.77
C VAL A 45 -14.65 -3.05 -0.82
N LEU A 46 -14.30 -2.63 0.39
CA LEU A 46 -15.27 -2.12 1.37
C LEU A 46 -15.99 -0.89 0.85
N LYS A 47 -15.29 0.03 0.18
CA LYS A 47 -15.91 1.19 -0.47
C LYS A 47 -16.92 0.77 -1.54
N ALA A 48 -16.60 -0.22 -2.36
CA ALA A 48 -17.52 -0.76 -3.37
C ALA A 48 -18.78 -1.41 -2.72
N LEU A 49 -18.65 -1.92 -1.49
CA LEU A 49 -19.75 -2.46 -0.69
C LEU A 49 -20.49 -1.39 0.13
N GLY A 50 -20.17 -0.11 -0.04
CA GLY A 50 -20.81 0.99 0.68
C GLY A 50 -20.29 1.20 2.11
N VAL A 51 -19.18 0.59 2.48
CA VAL A 51 -18.56 0.73 3.81
C VAL A 51 -17.45 1.77 3.76
N GLU A 52 -17.57 2.79 4.61
CA GLU A 52 -16.53 3.82 4.74
C GLU A 52 -15.33 3.30 5.51
N THR A 53 -14.13 3.61 4.98
CA THR A 53 -12.86 3.23 5.58
C THR A 53 -11.90 4.41 5.64
N THR A 54 -10.90 4.32 6.52
CA THR A 54 -9.73 5.19 6.52
C THR A 54 -8.47 4.36 6.33
N ALA A 55 -7.75 4.60 5.24
CA ALA A 55 -6.49 3.92 4.96
C ALA A 55 -5.32 4.61 5.68
N LEU A 56 -4.55 3.83 6.42
CA LEU A 56 -3.36 4.24 7.17
C LEU A 56 -2.12 3.49 6.64
N GLY A 57 -0.95 4.02 6.90
CA GLY A 57 0.33 3.43 6.53
C GLY A 57 1.36 4.49 6.16
N PHE A 58 2.33 4.13 5.34
CA PHE A 58 3.44 5.00 4.98
C PHE A 58 3.48 5.24 3.48
N VAL A 59 3.70 6.51 3.10
CA VAL A 59 3.88 6.90 1.70
C VAL A 59 5.09 7.81 1.56
N ALA A 60 5.70 7.84 0.38
CA ALA A 60 6.87 8.67 0.11
C ALA A 60 6.89 9.18 -1.34
N GLY A 61 7.47 10.35 -1.54
CA GLY A 61 7.78 10.90 -2.84
C GLY A 61 6.58 11.12 -3.76
N PHE A 62 6.83 11.21 -5.07
CA PHE A 62 5.78 11.50 -6.04
C PHE A 62 4.79 10.33 -6.19
N THR A 63 5.27 9.09 -6.09
CA THR A 63 4.42 7.89 -6.17
C THR A 63 3.48 7.78 -4.97
N GLY A 64 3.92 8.25 -3.79
CA GLY A 64 3.06 8.36 -2.62
C GLY A 64 1.95 9.37 -2.82
N ARG A 65 2.27 10.55 -3.36
CA ARG A 65 1.25 11.57 -3.69
C ARG A 65 0.26 11.08 -4.74
N GLU A 66 0.71 10.32 -5.73
CA GLU A 66 -0.16 9.74 -6.74
C GLU A 66 -1.10 8.69 -6.14
N LEU A 67 -0.60 7.87 -5.22
CA LEU A 67 -1.43 6.89 -4.50
C LEU A 67 -2.51 7.60 -3.66
N GLU A 68 -2.15 8.63 -2.91
CA GLU A 68 -3.10 9.44 -2.14
C GLU A 68 -4.15 10.11 -3.03
N ARG A 69 -3.73 10.70 -4.16
CA ARG A 69 -4.63 11.31 -5.14
C ARG A 69 -5.64 10.29 -5.68
N SER A 70 -5.15 9.13 -6.10
CA SER A 70 -5.98 8.06 -6.66
C SER A 70 -6.99 7.49 -5.65
N LEU A 71 -6.62 7.40 -4.37
CA LEU A 71 -7.55 7.00 -3.30
C LEU A 71 -8.63 8.07 -3.06
N SER A 72 -8.23 9.34 -3.04
CA SER A 72 -9.15 10.46 -2.88
C SER A 72 -10.18 10.53 -4.01
N GLU A 73 -9.77 10.32 -5.26
CA GLU A 73 -10.65 10.26 -6.42
C GLU A 73 -11.66 9.13 -6.34
N ARG A 74 -11.32 8.03 -5.67
CA ARG A 74 -12.23 6.91 -5.38
C ARG A 74 -13.12 7.15 -4.15
N GLY A 75 -12.97 8.31 -3.50
CA GLY A 75 -13.71 8.65 -2.28
C GLY A 75 -13.31 7.80 -1.07
N ILE A 76 -12.08 7.30 -1.04
CA ILE A 76 -11.52 6.57 0.10
C ILE A 76 -10.74 7.56 0.96
N ARG A 77 -11.12 7.65 2.24
CA ARG A 77 -10.38 8.47 3.20
C ARG A 77 -9.02 7.84 3.46
N GLN A 78 -8.04 8.68 3.66
CA GLN A 78 -6.68 8.23 3.97
C GLN A 78 -6.02 9.22 4.93
N ASP A 79 -5.16 8.69 5.79
CA ASP A 79 -4.37 9.46 6.74
C ASP A 79 -2.98 8.82 6.88
N PHE A 80 -2.25 8.80 5.76
CA PHE A 80 -0.91 8.23 5.68
C PHE A 80 0.12 9.11 6.39
N ILE A 81 1.17 8.47 6.87
CA ILE A 81 2.39 9.14 7.30
C ILE A 81 3.28 9.31 6.07
N ARG A 82 3.65 10.56 5.80
CA ARG A 82 4.54 10.89 4.69
C ARG A 82 5.98 10.84 5.17
N LEU A 83 6.76 9.97 4.54
CA LEU A 83 8.18 9.84 4.80
C LEU A 83 8.95 10.89 3.98
N ASP A 84 9.99 11.45 4.56
CA ASP A 84 10.79 12.51 3.94
C ASP A 84 11.65 11.99 2.78
N GLU A 85 12.05 10.71 2.83
CA GLU A 85 12.95 10.12 1.86
C GLU A 85 12.34 8.92 1.15
N GLY A 86 12.85 8.64 -0.05
CA GLY A 86 12.46 7.51 -0.86
C GLY A 86 11.20 7.74 -1.68
N GLN A 87 10.62 6.65 -2.16
CA GLN A 87 9.42 6.63 -2.99
C GLN A 87 8.52 5.48 -2.54
N THR A 88 7.22 5.69 -2.49
CA THR A 88 6.26 4.57 -2.45
C THR A 88 6.56 3.65 -3.62
N ARG A 89 6.67 2.35 -3.35
CA ARG A 89 7.17 1.40 -4.34
C ARG A 89 6.27 1.30 -5.56
N ILE A 90 6.90 1.02 -6.70
CA ILE A 90 6.23 0.59 -7.92
C ILE A 90 6.55 -0.90 -8.10
N ASN A 91 5.53 -1.73 -8.18
CA ASN A 91 5.69 -3.11 -8.62
C ASN A 91 5.42 -3.18 -10.11
N VAL A 92 6.15 -4.04 -10.80
CA VAL A 92 5.94 -4.30 -12.23
C VAL A 92 5.34 -5.68 -12.39
N LYS A 93 4.20 -5.75 -13.11
CA LYS A 93 3.52 -7.00 -13.43
C LYS A 93 3.47 -7.17 -14.94
N ILE A 94 4.19 -8.15 -15.44
CA ILE A 94 4.23 -8.50 -16.86
C ILE A 94 3.27 -9.66 -17.08
N LYS A 95 2.21 -9.42 -17.85
CA LYS A 95 1.18 -10.40 -18.18
C LYS A 95 1.27 -10.81 -19.66
N GLY A 96 1.44 -12.08 -19.89
CA GLY A 96 1.55 -12.66 -21.22
C GLY A 96 1.26 -14.16 -21.18
N SER A 97 2.06 -14.95 -21.87
CA SER A 97 2.03 -16.43 -21.79
C SER A 97 2.34 -16.96 -20.38
N ALA A 98 3.11 -16.19 -19.62
CA ALA A 98 3.34 -16.37 -18.18
C ALA A 98 3.21 -15.02 -17.49
N GLU A 99 2.94 -15.03 -16.18
CA GLU A 99 2.92 -13.83 -15.35
C GLU A 99 4.25 -13.71 -14.60
N THR A 100 4.89 -12.54 -14.71
CA THR A 100 6.13 -12.21 -13.99
C THR A 100 5.91 -10.96 -13.17
N GLU A 101 6.25 -11.03 -11.89
CA GLU A 101 6.17 -9.89 -10.99
C GLU A 101 7.58 -9.48 -10.51
N ILE A 102 7.84 -8.18 -10.52
CA ILE A 102 9.03 -7.56 -9.94
C ILE A 102 8.54 -6.61 -8.87
N ASN A 103 8.73 -6.98 -7.62
CA ASN A 103 8.24 -6.22 -6.46
C ASN A 103 9.39 -5.40 -5.86
N ALA A 104 9.24 -4.08 -5.87
CA ALA A 104 10.20 -3.18 -5.25
C ALA A 104 10.07 -3.21 -3.71
N GLN A 105 11.17 -2.84 -3.02
CA GLN A 105 11.22 -2.85 -1.55
C GLN A 105 10.38 -1.74 -0.91
N GLY A 106 10.33 -0.58 -1.54
CA GLY A 106 9.70 0.62 -0.97
C GLY A 106 10.66 1.43 -0.08
N PRO A 107 10.15 2.51 0.52
CA PRO A 107 10.95 3.41 1.36
C PRO A 107 11.26 2.78 2.72
N ALA A 108 12.36 3.19 3.32
CA ALA A 108 12.66 2.84 4.70
C ALA A 108 11.71 3.56 5.67
N VAL A 109 11.17 2.82 6.62
CA VAL A 109 10.31 3.36 7.68
C VAL A 109 11.14 3.53 8.95
N SER A 110 11.24 4.77 9.43
CA SER A 110 11.96 5.06 10.68
C SER A 110 11.13 4.68 11.91
N ALA A 111 11.80 4.50 13.05
CA ALA A 111 11.12 4.29 14.33
C ALA A 111 10.16 5.45 14.67
N GLN A 112 10.55 6.69 14.35
CA GLN A 112 9.70 7.87 14.56
C GLN A 112 8.41 7.81 13.72
N ALA A 113 8.50 7.40 12.45
CA ALA A 113 7.32 7.24 11.59
C ALA A 113 6.40 6.12 12.12
N LEU A 114 6.98 5.02 12.61
CA LEU A 114 6.19 3.96 13.25
C LEU A 114 5.49 4.46 14.51
N ASP A 115 6.17 5.23 15.36
CA ASP A 115 5.58 5.83 16.55
C ASP A 115 4.45 6.82 16.21
N GLU A 116 4.56 7.53 15.09
CA GLU A 116 3.50 8.40 14.59
C GLU A 116 2.26 7.60 14.16
N LEU A 117 2.45 6.48 13.46
CA LEU A 117 1.36 5.57 13.14
C LEU A 117 0.69 5.03 14.40
N MET A 118 1.48 4.61 15.40
CA MET A 118 0.95 4.13 16.68
C MET A 118 0.08 5.18 17.37
N ARG A 119 0.48 6.46 17.36
CA ARG A 119 -0.34 7.55 17.91
C ARG A 119 -1.65 7.78 17.16
N LYS A 120 -1.67 7.56 15.85
CA LYS A 120 -2.94 7.63 15.09
C LYS A 120 -3.92 6.54 15.52
N LEU A 121 -3.42 5.38 15.92
CA LEU A 121 -4.26 4.28 16.41
C LEU A 121 -4.83 4.55 17.81
N ASP A 122 -4.25 5.44 18.61
CA ASP A 122 -4.81 5.85 19.90
C ASP A 122 -6.16 6.57 19.76
N ALA A 123 -6.52 7.00 18.56
CA ALA A 123 -7.81 7.63 18.26
C ALA A 123 -8.93 6.61 17.96
N LEU A 124 -8.61 5.31 17.86
CA LEU A 124 -9.60 4.26 17.66
C LEU A 124 -10.39 4.04 18.96
N GLY A 125 -11.69 3.88 18.82
CA GLY A 125 -12.61 3.68 19.94
C GLY A 125 -13.38 2.38 19.87
N GLU A 126 -14.21 2.15 20.88
CA GLU A 126 -15.07 0.98 20.92
C GLU A 126 -15.99 0.92 19.68
N GLY A 127 -16.06 -0.23 19.04
CA GLY A 127 -16.82 -0.47 17.81
C GLY A 127 -16.08 -0.12 16.51
N ASP A 128 -14.86 0.40 16.60
CA ASP A 128 -13.99 0.51 15.43
C ASP A 128 -13.36 -0.84 15.08
N VAL A 129 -13.07 -1.03 13.80
CA VAL A 129 -12.44 -2.24 13.29
C VAL A 129 -11.09 -1.89 12.68
N LEU A 130 -10.04 -2.54 13.13
CA LEU A 130 -8.70 -2.41 12.57
C LEU A 130 -8.35 -3.62 11.69
N VAL A 131 -8.03 -3.38 10.43
CA VAL A 131 -7.57 -4.39 9.49
C VAL A 131 -6.09 -4.14 9.18
N ILE A 132 -5.24 -5.09 9.53
CA ILE A 132 -3.81 -5.04 9.25
C ILE A 132 -3.50 -6.07 8.17
N SER A 133 -2.84 -5.65 7.09
CA SER A 133 -2.62 -6.56 5.98
C SER A 133 -1.44 -6.13 5.10
N GLY A 134 -0.65 -7.09 4.67
CA GLY A 134 0.45 -6.89 3.74
C GLY A 134 1.81 -7.26 4.33
N SER A 135 2.87 -6.98 3.58
CA SER A 135 4.24 -7.23 4.00
C SER A 135 4.75 -6.14 4.95
N ILE A 136 5.60 -6.53 5.88
CA ILE A 136 6.37 -5.63 6.73
C ILE A 136 7.63 -5.23 5.93
N PRO A 137 7.93 -3.92 5.75
CA PRO A 137 9.19 -3.48 5.16
C PRO A 137 10.39 -4.01 5.93
N ALA A 138 11.47 -4.37 5.23
CA ALA A 138 12.69 -4.89 5.88
C ALA A 138 13.36 -3.92 6.87
N SER A 139 13.02 -2.63 6.79
CA SER A 139 13.47 -1.60 7.74
C SER A 139 12.71 -1.60 9.06
N MET A 140 11.62 -2.36 9.18
CA MET A 140 10.79 -2.44 10.37
C MET A 140 11.01 -3.75 11.12
N PRO A 141 10.84 -3.77 12.45
CA PRO A 141 10.87 -5.00 13.23
C PRO A 141 9.78 -6.00 12.80
N ASP A 142 10.10 -7.28 12.79
CA ASP A 142 9.18 -8.35 12.40
C ASP A 142 7.93 -8.42 13.30
N ASP A 143 8.04 -7.97 14.56
CA ASP A 143 6.96 -7.93 15.54
C ASP A 143 6.08 -6.66 15.46
N SER A 144 6.25 -5.84 14.42
CA SER A 144 5.53 -4.56 14.27
C SER A 144 4.02 -4.73 14.26
N TYR A 145 3.49 -5.79 13.65
CA TYR A 145 2.06 -6.08 13.67
C TYR A 145 1.56 -6.49 15.06
N GLU A 146 2.33 -7.27 15.79
CA GLU A 146 2.00 -7.64 17.16
C GLU A 146 1.95 -6.41 18.07
N LYS A 147 2.96 -5.54 17.98
CA LYS A 147 2.98 -4.27 18.72
C LYS A 147 1.77 -3.39 18.42
N LEU A 148 1.36 -3.35 17.16
CA LEU A 148 0.23 -2.56 16.70
C LEU A 148 -1.10 -3.12 17.24
N LEU A 149 -1.28 -4.45 17.25
CA LEU A 149 -2.45 -5.10 17.83
C LEU A 149 -2.53 -4.87 19.34
N ARG A 150 -1.44 -5.05 20.07
CA ARG A 150 -1.38 -4.79 21.52
C ARG A 150 -1.69 -3.34 21.91
N ARG A 151 -1.52 -2.40 20.95
CA ARG A 151 -1.80 -0.97 21.19
C ARG A 151 -3.30 -0.67 21.21
N VAL A 152 -4.10 -1.46 20.51
CA VAL A 152 -5.54 -1.23 20.31
C VAL A 152 -6.42 -2.22 21.09
N GLU A 153 -5.82 -3.16 21.83
CA GLU A 153 -6.50 -4.00 22.83
C GLU A 153 -6.90 -3.19 24.07
#